data_df9fbbf126109be20c0569734b4cb3aa
#
_entry.id   df9fbbf126109be20c0569734b4cb3aa
#
_cell.length_a   1.000
_cell.length_b   1.000
_cell.length_c   1.000
_cell.angle_alpha   90.00
_cell.angle_beta   90.00
_cell.angle_gamma   90.00
#
_symmetry.space_group_name_H-M   'P 1'
#
loop_
_entity.id
_entity.type
_entity.pdbx_description
1 polymer ?
#
loop_
_entity_poly.entity_id
_entity_poly.type
_entity_poly.pdbx_seq_one_letter_code
_entity_poly.pdbx_strand_id
1 'polypeptide(L)'
;SNEDDIARINGIISPLVKNGQSLHQIYLAHVDELMCSEKTLYNYVDAQLFDIRNIDLPRKVKYRPRYKKPEFKVDRGCRIERSYADFQKYLGANPETTIVQMDSVIGRVGGKCLLTIHFVESSLMLAFLRDANTSASVIEIINLLDEVLGAKTFNSLFPVILTDNGSEFSNPKEMEKRSTIPCNRTKIFYCDPSAPYQKGACEVNHELIRRILPKGSSFDELTQQDITLMMNHINSYKRKKLNNRSPYETFSFYYGEDVLKRLGCSPVAAENIILKPKLLKK
;
A
#
# COMPACT_ATOMS: atom_id res chain seq x y z
N SER A 1 30.63 -7.50 23.67
CA SER A 1 29.34 -8.21 23.71
C SER A 1 29.61 -9.64 24.13
N ASN A 2 28.97 -10.09 25.19
CA ASN A 2 29.07 -11.45 25.68
C ASN A 2 28.29 -12.40 24.74
N GLU A 3 28.68 -13.67 24.63
CA GLU A 3 27.98 -14.66 23.79
C GLU A 3 26.49 -14.78 24.17
N ASP A 4 26.19 -14.63 25.47
CA ASP A 4 24.82 -14.63 25.99
C ASP A 4 23.97 -13.46 25.44
N ASP A 5 24.56 -12.26 25.28
CA ASP A 5 23.88 -11.09 24.69
C ASP A 5 23.56 -11.35 23.21
N ILE A 6 24.49 -11.93 22.46
CA ILE A 6 24.29 -12.26 21.05
C ILE A 6 23.19 -13.29 20.89
N ALA A 7 23.19 -14.33 21.74
CA ALA A 7 22.16 -15.38 21.72
C ALA A 7 20.76 -14.82 22.04
N ARG A 8 20.66 -13.93 23.06
CA ARG A 8 19.42 -13.26 23.43
C ARG A 8 18.91 -12.39 22.28
N ILE A 9 19.76 -11.54 21.70
CA ILE A 9 19.40 -10.67 20.58
C ILE A 9 18.99 -11.49 19.35
N ASN A 10 19.70 -12.58 19.05
CA ASN A 10 19.38 -13.50 17.97
C ASN A 10 17.98 -14.12 18.15
N GLY A 11 17.62 -14.50 19.37
CA GLY A 11 16.31 -15.04 19.70
C GLY A 11 15.14 -14.09 19.39
N ILE A 12 15.36 -12.78 19.53
CA ILE A 12 14.38 -11.73 19.18
C ILE A 12 14.36 -11.50 17.68
N ILE A 13 15.52 -11.31 17.06
CA ILE A 13 15.64 -10.80 15.68
C ILE A 13 15.33 -11.88 14.66
N SER A 14 15.86 -13.10 14.83
CA SER A 14 15.80 -14.10 13.78
C SER A 14 14.38 -14.54 13.42
N PRO A 15 13.45 -14.78 14.37
CA PRO A 15 12.06 -15.08 14.04
C PRO A 15 11.34 -13.96 13.29
N LEU A 16 11.57 -12.71 13.70
CA LEU A 16 10.90 -11.53 13.12
C LEU A 16 11.40 -11.22 11.70
N VAL A 17 12.71 -11.37 11.45
CA VAL A 17 13.25 -11.29 10.09
C VAL A 17 12.71 -12.42 9.21
N LYS A 18 12.58 -13.63 9.75
CA LYS A 18 11.93 -14.75 9.05
C LYS A 18 10.45 -14.49 8.74
N ASN A 19 9.79 -13.60 9.48
CA ASN A 19 8.46 -13.09 9.18
C ASN A 19 8.45 -11.95 8.13
N GLY A 20 9.62 -11.50 7.65
CA GLY A 20 9.77 -10.48 6.62
C GLY A 20 9.92 -9.05 7.15
N GLN A 21 10.08 -8.88 8.46
CA GLN A 21 10.34 -7.58 9.06
C GLN A 21 11.78 -7.11 8.79
N SER A 22 11.99 -5.79 8.69
CA SER A 22 13.34 -5.23 8.60
C SER A 22 13.97 -5.07 9.99
N LEU A 23 15.30 -5.06 10.07
CA LEU A 23 16.01 -4.79 11.32
C LEU A 23 15.58 -3.45 11.94
N HIS A 24 15.29 -2.42 11.12
CA HIS A 24 14.80 -1.14 11.59
C HIS A 24 13.43 -1.26 12.31
N GLN A 25 12.48 -2.00 11.75
CA GLN A 25 11.17 -2.22 12.38
C GLN A 25 11.33 -2.94 13.71
N ILE A 26 12.17 -3.99 13.75
CA ILE A 26 12.41 -4.79 14.95
C ILE A 26 13.09 -3.93 16.01
N TYR A 27 14.11 -3.15 15.62
CA TYR A 27 14.79 -2.22 16.53
C TYR A 27 13.83 -1.25 17.20
N LEU A 28 12.90 -0.63 16.42
CA LEU A 28 11.92 0.32 16.97
C LEU A 28 10.92 -0.34 17.94
N ALA A 29 10.62 -1.62 17.74
CA ALA A 29 9.67 -2.34 18.59
C ALA A 29 10.30 -2.87 19.88
N HIS A 30 11.61 -3.16 19.87
CA HIS A 30 12.32 -3.88 20.93
C HIS A 30 13.57 -3.12 21.41
N VAL A 31 13.60 -1.79 21.30
CA VAL A 31 14.80 -0.98 21.62
C VAL A 31 15.31 -1.24 23.03
N ASP A 32 14.42 -1.35 24.02
CA ASP A 32 14.76 -1.56 25.41
C ASP A 32 15.30 -2.97 25.69
N GLU A 33 14.85 -3.96 24.92
CA GLU A 33 15.28 -5.36 25.05
C GLU A 33 16.61 -5.61 24.34
N LEU A 34 16.84 -4.93 23.20
CA LEU A 34 18.03 -5.14 22.36
C LEU A 34 19.28 -4.51 22.98
N MET A 35 19.15 -3.40 23.71
CA MET A 35 20.25 -2.70 24.42
C MET A 35 21.48 -2.43 23.54
N CYS A 36 21.30 -2.27 22.23
CA CYS A 36 22.37 -1.99 21.27
C CYS A 36 21.85 -1.07 20.16
N SER A 37 22.75 -0.51 19.33
CA SER A 37 22.33 0.35 18.23
C SER A 37 21.81 -0.47 17.02
N GLU A 38 20.95 0.15 16.19
CA GLU A 38 20.52 -0.45 14.91
C GLU A 38 21.72 -0.86 14.05
N LYS A 39 22.79 -0.04 14.03
CA LYS A 39 24.03 -0.35 13.29
C LYS A 39 24.71 -1.62 13.80
N THR A 40 24.70 -1.85 15.09
CA THR A 40 25.26 -3.07 15.70
C THR A 40 24.55 -4.32 15.19
N LEU A 41 23.23 -4.26 15.02
CA LEU A 41 22.45 -5.39 14.48
C LEU A 41 22.87 -5.75 13.05
N TYR A 42 23.09 -4.74 12.18
CA TYR A 42 23.60 -4.98 10.83
C TYR A 42 25.00 -5.58 10.84
N ASN A 43 25.90 -5.10 11.74
CA ASN A 43 27.24 -5.66 11.90
C ASN A 43 27.20 -7.13 12.34
N TYR A 44 26.30 -7.49 13.24
CA TYR A 44 26.15 -8.89 13.69
C TYR A 44 25.63 -9.81 12.57
N VAL A 45 24.72 -9.32 11.71
CA VAL A 45 24.28 -10.08 10.53
C VAL A 45 25.42 -10.23 9.53
N ASP A 46 26.20 -9.17 9.28
CA ASP A 46 27.35 -9.20 8.37
C ASP A 46 28.46 -10.15 8.88
N ALA A 47 28.68 -10.20 10.21
CA ALA A 47 29.59 -11.09 10.89
C ALA A 47 29.06 -12.54 11.02
N GLN A 48 27.84 -12.81 10.55
CA GLN A 48 27.17 -14.13 10.65
C GLN A 48 27.00 -14.66 12.07
N LEU A 49 26.80 -13.76 13.04
CA LEU A 49 26.58 -14.10 14.45
C LEU A 49 25.13 -14.49 14.77
N PHE A 50 24.22 -14.34 13.81
CA PHE A 50 22.80 -14.68 13.93
C PHE A 50 22.42 -15.84 13.01
N ASP A 51 21.29 -16.50 13.29
CA ASP A 51 20.70 -17.55 12.44
C ASP A 51 20.17 -17.04 11.09
N ILE A 52 20.16 -15.72 10.90
CA ILE A 52 19.79 -15.04 9.66
C ILE A 52 21.03 -14.55 8.93
N ARG A 53 20.89 -14.44 7.61
CA ARG A 53 21.93 -13.92 6.73
C ARG A 53 21.44 -12.68 5.98
N ASN A 54 22.34 -11.97 5.33
CA ASN A 54 22.03 -10.81 4.50
C ASN A 54 20.94 -11.06 3.45
N ILE A 55 20.82 -12.28 2.93
CA ILE A 55 19.78 -12.66 1.95
C ILE A 55 18.38 -12.69 2.57
N ASP A 56 18.27 -12.88 3.88
CA ASP A 56 16.98 -12.89 4.58
C ASP A 56 16.45 -11.48 4.84
N LEU A 57 17.34 -10.47 4.75
CA LEU A 57 16.96 -9.08 4.97
C LEU A 57 16.17 -8.53 3.78
N PRO A 58 15.06 -7.80 4.03
CA PRO A 58 14.31 -7.13 2.99
C PRO A 58 15.18 -6.15 2.19
N ARG A 59 15.02 -6.12 0.84
CA ARG A 59 15.71 -5.19 -0.09
C ARG A 59 17.23 -5.37 -0.24
N LYS A 60 17.87 -6.34 0.40
CA LYS A 60 19.31 -6.54 0.20
C LYS A 60 19.62 -7.16 -1.16
N VAL A 61 18.70 -7.94 -1.72
CA VAL A 61 18.82 -8.52 -3.08
C VAL A 61 18.11 -7.63 -4.10
N LYS A 62 18.88 -7.08 -5.06
CA LYS A 62 18.33 -6.31 -6.19
C LYS A 62 18.21 -7.20 -7.42
N TYR A 63 16.99 -7.33 -7.95
CA TYR A 63 16.75 -8.03 -9.21
C TYR A 63 16.94 -7.09 -10.41
N ARG A 64 17.54 -7.60 -11.52
CA ARG A 64 17.59 -6.84 -12.78
C ARG A 64 16.18 -6.58 -13.32
N PRO A 65 15.84 -5.33 -13.72
CA PRO A 65 14.56 -5.03 -14.36
C PRO A 65 14.43 -5.81 -15.67
N ARG A 66 13.27 -6.43 -15.90
CA ARG A 66 12.96 -7.03 -17.21
C ARG A 66 12.48 -5.95 -18.18
N TYR A 67 12.79 -6.12 -19.48
CA TYR A 67 12.33 -5.23 -20.55
C TYR A 67 10.81 -5.03 -20.51
N LYS A 68 10.37 -3.78 -20.72
CA LYS A 68 8.96 -3.39 -20.79
C LYS A 68 8.29 -3.98 -22.03
N LYS A 69 7.06 -4.51 -21.87
CA LYS A 69 6.18 -4.82 -23.01
C LYS A 69 5.59 -3.51 -23.56
N PRO A 70 5.27 -3.45 -24.88
CA PRO A 70 4.64 -2.26 -25.49
C PRO A 70 3.29 -1.99 -24.82
N GLU A 71 3.01 -0.71 -24.61
CA GLU A 71 1.77 -0.24 -23.95
C GLU A 71 0.58 -0.34 -24.90
N PHE A 72 -0.57 -0.74 -24.36
CA PHE A 72 -1.84 -0.70 -25.09
C PHE A 72 -2.26 0.76 -25.35
N LYS A 73 -2.87 1.00 -26.53
CA LYS A 73 -3.49 2.30 -26.86
C LYS A 73 -4.67 2.53 -25.93
N VAL A 74 -4.62 3.61 -25.18
CA VAL A 74 -5.67 4.02 -24.26
C VAL A 74 -6.55 5.07 -24.91
N ASP A 75 -7.86 4.99 -24.66
CA ASP A 75 -8.80 6.02 -25.07
C ASP A 75 -8.41 7.38 -24.45
N ARG A 76 -8.14 8.36 -25.31
CA ARG A 76 -7.71 9.70 -24.89
C ARG A 76 -8.90 10.61 -24.56
N GLY A 77 -10.11 10.29 -25.00
CA GLY A 77 -11.29 11.12 -24.82
C GLY A 77 -11.67 11.31 -23.34
N CYS A 78 -11.48 10.28 -22.52
CA CYS A 78 -11.79 10.36 -21.08
C CYS A 78 -10.84 11.26 -20.27
N ARG A 79 -9.71 11.70 -20.86
CA ARG A 79 -8.63 12.47 -20.20
C ARG A 79 -8.64 13.96 -20.48
N ILE A 80 -9.60 14.44 -21.23
CA ILE A 80 -9.75 15.88 -21.50
C ILE A 80 -9.94 16.59 -20.15
N GLU A 81 -9.12 17.62 -19.88
CA GLU A 81 -9.07 18.36 -18.60
C GLU A 81 -8.73 17.51 -17.36
N ARG A 82 -8.08 16.35 -17.55
CA ARG A 82 -7.69 15.40 -16.49
C ARG A 82 -6.25 14.94 -16.60
N SER A 83 -5.41 15.65 -17.33
CA SER A 83 -3.98 15.34 -17.48
C SER A 83 -3.22 15.54 -16.16
N TYR A 84 -1.99 15.05 -16.09
CA TYR A 84 -1.12 15.33 -14.95
C TYR A 84 -0.83 16.83 -14.80
N ALA A 85 -0.74 17.57 -15.90
CA ALA A 85 -0.61 19.02 -15.86
C ALA A 85 -1.85 19.71 -15.25
N ASP A 86 -3.06 19.22 -15.57
CA ASP A 86 -4.30 19.70 -14.94
C ASP A 86 -4.34 19.37 -13.44
N PHE A 87 -3.84 18.19 -13.05
CA PHE A 87 -3.67 17.81 -11.65
C PHE A 87 -2.74 18.78 -10.90
N GLN A 88 -1.58 19.10 -11.47
CA GLN A 88 -0.64 20.06 -10.87
C GLN A 88 -1.26 21.46 -10.73
N LYS A 89 -1.98 21.91 -11.75
CA LYS A 89 -2.71 23.18 -11.71
C LYS A 89 -3.79 23.18 -10.61
N TYR A 90 -4.52 22.08 -10.48
CA TYR A 90 -5.52 21.93 -9.43
C TYR A 90 -4.91 21.98 -8.03
N LEU A 91 -3.80 21.28 -7.79
CA LEU A 91 -3.09 21.32 -6.52
C LEU A 91 -2.51 22.71 -6.21
N GLY A 92 -1.99 23.41 -7.21
CA GLY A 92 -1.52 24.79 -7.04
C GLY A 92 -2.61 25.75 -6.57
N ALA A 93 -3.86 25.52 -7.00
CA ALA A 93 -5.04 26.30 -6.56
C ALA A 93 -5.61 25.78 -5.21
N ASN A 94 -5.29 24.57 -4.79
CA ASN A 94 -5.83 23.89 -3.59
C ASN A 94 -4.71 23.17 -2.84
N PRO A 95 -3.77 23.88 -2.20
CA PRO A 95 -2.54 23.28 -1.64
C PRO A 95 -2.78 22.30 -0.49
N GLU A 96 -3.89 22.47 0.26
CA GLU A 96 -4.25 21.59 1.39
C GLU A 96 -5.02 20.32 0.95
N THR A 97 -5.05 20.02 -0.34
CA THR A 97 -5.82 18.89 -0.87
C THR A 97 -5.14 17.56 -0.54
N THR A 98 -5.85 16.68 0.12
CA THR A 98 -5.43 15.27 0.30
C THR A 98 -5.35 14.56 -1.05
N ILE A 99 -4.21 13.91 -1.31
CA ILE A 99 -4.00 13.18 -2.56
C ILE A 99 -4.23 11.69 -2.32
N VAL A 100 -5.11 11.11 -3.12
CA VAL A 100 -5.32 9.66 -3.17
C VAL A 100 -4.79 9.13 -4.50
N GLN A 101 -4.08 8.02 -4.47
CA GLN A 101 -3.62 7.32 -5.67
C GLN A 101 -4.34 5.98 -5.80
N MET A 102 -4.85 5.68 -6.99
CA MET A 102 -5.43 4.37 -7.32
C MET A 102 -4.54 3.61 -8.31
N ASP A 103 -4.50 2.30 -8.14
CA ASP A 103 -3.78 1.38 -9.03
C ASP A 103 -4.37 -0.02 -8.98
N SER A 104 -4.07 -0.84 -9.98
CA SER A 104 -4.48 -2.25 -10.01
C SER A 104 -3.29 -3.17 -9.81
N VAL A 105 -3.43 -4.14 -8.92
CA VAL A 105 -2.43 -5.21 -8.74
C VAL A 105 -2.97 -6.49 -9.33
N ILE A 106 -2.40 -6.89 -10.48
CA ILE A 106 -2.81 -8.09 -11.21
C ILE A 106 -1.96 -9.28 -10.74
N GLY A 107 -2.60 -10.37 -10.36
CA GLY A 107 -1.97 -11.64 -10.07
C GLY A 107 -1.71 -12.41 -11.36
N ARG A 108 -2.63 -13.29 -11.71
CA ARG A 108 -2.68 -14.02 -12.99
C ARG A 108 -3.50 -13.23 -14.01
N VAL A 109 -3.08 -13.20 -15.25
CA VAL A 109 -3.84 -12.56 -16.33
C VAL A 109 -5.17 -13.33 -16.52
N GLY A 110 -6.29 -12.60 -16.49
CA GLY A 110 -7.63 -13.17 -16.61
C GLY A 110 -8.24 -13.70 -15.31
N GLY A 111 -7.51 -13.69 -14.20
CA GLY A 111 -8.02 -14.01 -12.87
C GLY A 111 -8.40 -12.78 -12.06
N LYS A 112 -8.75 -12.99 -10.79
CA LYS A 112 -9.03 -11.91 -9.85
C LYS A 112 -7.84 -10.94 -9.71
N CYS A 113 -8.14 -9.68 -9.43
CA CYS A 113 -7.17 -8.61 -9.24
C CYS A 113 -7.52 -7.75 -8.04
N LEU A 114 -6.59 -6.89 -7.61
CA LEU A 114 -6.84 -5.92 -6.54
C LEU A 114 -6.96 -4.53 -7.12
N LEU A 115 -7.90 -3.74 -6.61
CA LEU A 115 -7.85 -2.28 -6.64
C LEU A 115 -7.13 -1.82 -5.37
N THR A 116 -6.09 -1.03 -5.50
CA THR A 116 -5.41 -0.39 -4.37
C THR A 116 -5.74 1.09 -4.34
N ILE A 117 -6.02 1.60 -3.14
CA ILE A 117 -6.32 3.00 -2.86
C ILE A 117 -5.33 3.48 -1.81
N HIS A 118 -4.47 4.39 -2.18
CA HIS A 118 -3.34 4.84 -1.36
C HIS A 118 -3.49 6.31 -0.98
N PHE A 119 -3.57 6.60 0.31
CA PHE A 119 -3.54 7.93 0.89
C PHE A 119 -2.10 8.39 1.03
N VAL A 120 -1.67 9.35 0.19
CA VAL A 120 -0.26 9.73 0.04
C VAL A 120 0.35 10.23 1.33
N GLU A 121 -0.33 11.09 2.07
CA GLU A 121 0.13 11.69 3.31
C GLU A 121 0.40 10.69 4.42
N SER A 122 -0.58 9.85 4.72
CA SER A 122 -0.49 8.84 5.78
C SER A 122 0.19 7.55 5.34
N SER A 123 0.35 7.34 4.02
CA SER A 123 0.75 6.08 3.42
C SER A 123 -0.19 4.90 3.70
N LEU A 124 -1.38 5.15 4.26
CA LEU A 124 -2.40 4.11 4.40
C LEU A 124 -2.81 3.63 3.01
N MET A 125 -2.94 2.33 2.85
CA MET A 125 -3.43 1.73 1.61
C MET A 125 -4.58 0.78 1.92
N LEU A 126 -5.68 0.92 1.20
CA LEU A 126 -6.75 -0.06 1.14
C LEU A 126 -6.54 -0.94 -0.09
N ALA A 127 -7.02 -2.17 -0.05
CA ALA A 127 -7.06 -3.05 -1.21
C ALA A 127 -8.39 -3.80 -1.26
N PHE A 128 -8.96 -3.87 -2.45
CA PHE A 128 -10.23 -4.52 -2.70
C PHE A 128 -10.07 -5.60 -3.77
N LEU A 129 -10.56 -6.80 -3.47
CA LEU A 129 -10.56 -7.92 -4.39
C LEU A 129 -11.65 -7.74 -5.43
N ARG A 130 -11.31 -7.91 -6.70
CA ARG A 130 -12.22 -7.80 -7.84
C ARG A 130 -12.14 -9.05 -8.69
N ASP A 131 -13.28 -9.54 -9.16
CA ASP A 131 -13.35 -10.72 -10.03
C ASP A 131 -12.81 -10.44 -11.44
N ALA A 132 -12.91 -9.18 -11.89
CA ALA A 132 -12.42 -8.76 -13.19
C ALA A 132 -11.84 -7.34 -13.15
N ASN A 133 -10.84 -7.07 -14.00
CA ASN A 133 -10.22 -5.74 -14.11
C ASN A 133 -11.02 -4.84 -15.07
N THR A 134 -12.18 -4.36 -14.61
CA THR A 134 -13.12 -3.54 -15.39
C THR A 134 -13.40 -2.20 -14.71
N SER A 135 -13.87 -1.20 -15.48
CA SER A 135 -14.28 0.08 -14.91
C SER A 135 -15.53 -0.05 -14.02
N ALA A 136 -16.43 -0.96 -14.34
CA ALA A 136 -17.61 -1.22 -13.51
C ALA A 136 -17.20 -1.66 -12.09
N SER A 137 -16.27 -2.60 -11.95
CA SER A 137 -15.81 -3.07 -10.64
C SER A 137 -15.07 -1.99 -9.84
N VAL A 138 -14.41 -1.01 -10.48
CA VAL A 138 -13.83 0.15 -9.81
C VAL A 138 -14.93 1.08 -9.28
N ILE A 139 -15.93 1.37 -10.10
CA ILE A 139 -17.07 2.23 -9.75
C ILE A 139 -17.85 1.63 -8.56
N GLU A 140 -18.09 0.32 -8.55
CA GLU A 140 -18.74 -0.39 -7.44
C GLU A 140 -18.00 -0.18 -6.12
N ILE A 141 -16.66 -0.28 -6.12
CA ILE A 141 -15.85 -0.04 -4.92
C ILE A 141 -15.93 1.42 -4.47
N ILE A 142 -15.87 2.37 -5.39
CA ILE A 142 -16.00 3.79 -5.04
C ILE A 142 -17.40 4.09 -4.47
N ASN A 143 -18.44 3.46 -5.02
CA ASN A 143 -19.81 3.58 -4.49
C ASN A 143 -19.92 2.99 -3.08
N LEU A 144 -19.36 1.81 -2.85
CA LEU A 144 -19.31 1.17 -1.53
C LEU A 144 -18.61 2.08 -0.51
N LEU A 145 -17.47 2.67 -0.87
CA LEU A 145 -16.73 3.59 0.02
C LEU A 145 -17.53 4.85 0.32
N ASP A 146 -18.22 5.43 -0.67
CA ASP A 146 -19.08 6.60 -0.47
C ASP A 146 -20.25 6.29 0.48
N GLU A 147 -20.86 5.11 0.35
CA GLU A 147 -21.93 4.63 1.22
C GLU A 147 -21.43 4.41 2.65
N VAL A 148 -20.36 3.65 2.84
CA VAL A 148 -19.79 3.31 4.15
C VAL A 148 -19.31 4.55 4.89
N LEU A 149 -18.66 5.48 4.22
CA LEU A 149 -18.10 6.71 4.79
C LEU A 149 -19.15 7.82 4.95
N GLY A 150 -20.17 7.81 4.12
CA GLY A 150 -21.10 8.92 3.95
C GLY A 150 -20.46 10.13 3.26
N ALA A 151 -21.31 10.95 2.65
CA ALA A 151 -20.90 12.03 1.74
C ALA A 151 -19.83 12.97 2.30
N LYS A 152 -19.99 13.44 3.53
CA LYS A 152 -19.07 14.41 4.15
C LYS A 152 -17.67 13.82 4.34
N THR A 153 -17.58 12.62 4.90
CA THR A 153 -16.30 11.95 5.17
C THR A 153 -15.62 11.55 3.86
N PHE A 154 -16.41 11.01 2.91
CA PHE A 154 -15.87 10.64 1.60
C PHE A 154 -15.25 11.86 0.87
N ASN A 155 -15.96 12.99 0.78
CA ASN A 155 -15.45 14.18 0.12
C ASN A 155 -14.17 14.72 0.78
N SER A 156 -14.06 14.61 2.11
CA SER A 156 -12.86 15.02 2.83
C SER A 156 -11.65 14.09 2.55
N LEU A 157 -11.88 12.78 2.44
CA LEU A 157 -10.83 11.79 2.23
C LEU A 157 -10.42 11.65 0.75
N PHE A 158 -11.36 11.86 -0.16
CA PHE A 158 -11.19 11.63 -1.60
C PHE A 158 -11.44 12.90 -2.44
N PRO A 159 -10.88 14.07 -2.09
CA PRO A 159 -11.09 15.26 -2.89
C PRO A 159 -10.53 15.12 -4.29
N VAL A 160 -9.40 14.46 -4.46
CA VAL A 160 -8.80 14.11 -5.75
C VAL A 160 -8.22 12.71 -5.75
N ILE A 161 -8.34 12.04 -6.90
CA ILE A 161 -7.76 10.72 -7.12
C ILE A 161 -6.87 10.78 -8.36
N LEU A 162 -5.60 10.41 -8.21
CA LEU A 162 -4.64 10.26 -9.29
C LEU A 162 -4.50 8.77 -9.65
N THR A 163 -4.68 8.44 -10.92
CA THR A 163 -4.58 7.05 -11.40
C THR A 163 -3.68 6.95 -12.63
N ASP A 164 -3.34 5.73 -13.03
CA ASP A 164 -2.68 5.51 -14.30
C ASP A 164 -3.68 5.48 -15.46
N ASN A 165 -3.19 5.06 -16.61
CA ASN A 165 -3.94 5.03 -17.86
C ASN A 165 -4.58 3.66 -18.12
N GLY A 166 -4.84 2.84 -17.09
CA GLY A 166 -5.49 1.55 -17.22
C GLY A 166 -6.92 1.65 -17.79
N SER A 167 -7.35 0.65 -18.55
CA SER A 167 -8.72 0.61 -19.10
C SER A 167 -9.79 0.57 -18.02
N GLU A 168 -9.47 0.05 -16.84
CA GLU A 168 -10.34 0.04 -15.66
C GLU A 168 -10.65 1.42 -15.12
N PHE A 169 -9.84 2.43 -15.47
CA PHE A 169 -10.05 3.84 -15.08
C PHE A 169 -10.60 4.70 -16.22
N SER A 170 -11.10 4.09 -17.30
CA SER A 170 -11.56 4.82 -18.50
C SER A 170 -12.90 5.54 -18.35
N ASN A 171 -13.59 5.38 -17.21
CA ASN A 171 -14.89 6.05 -16.97
C ASN A 171 -14.83 7.03 -15.77
N PRO A 172 -14.06 8.13 -15.87
CA PRO A 172 -13.90 9.08 -14.77
C PRO A 172 -15.22 9.77 -14.38
N LYS A 173 -16.11 10.01 -15.32
CA LYS A 173 -17.39 10.69 -15.05
C LYS A 173 -18.24 9.91 -14.06
N GLU A 174 -18.36 8.59 -14.22
CA GLU A 174 -19.12 7.76 -13.28
C GLU A 174 -18.40 7.56 -11.94
N MET A 175 -17.05 7.56 -11.93
CA MET A 175 -16.29 7.55 -10.68
C MET A 175 -16.47 8.84 -9.88
N GLU A 176 -16.52 10.00 -10.56
CA GLU A 176 -16.70 11.33 -9.95
C GLU A 176 -18.13 11.57 -9.48
N LYS A 177 -19.12 11.04 -10.18
CA LYS A 177 -20.53 11.29 -9.93
C LYS A 177 -21.05 10.48 -8.75
N ARG A 178 -21.89 11.09 -7.93
CA ARG A 178 -22.62 10.38 -6.88
C ARG A 178 -23.93 9.86 -7.44
N SER A 179 -24.25 8.58 -7.16
CA SER A 179 -25.44 7.93 -7.66
C SER A 179 -26.76 8.52 -7.12
N THR A 180 -26.72 9.02 -5.88
CA THR A 180 -27.92 9.46 -5.14
C THR A 180 -28.21 10.94 -5.25
N ILE A 181 -27.22 11.77 -5.57
CA ILE A 181 -27.34 13.24 -5.62
C ILE A 181 -26.57 13.75 -6.84
N PRO A 182 -27.09 14.71 -7.61
CA PRO A 182 -26.40 15.23 -8.80
C PRO A 182 -25.22 16.15 -8.45
N CYS A 183 -24.24 15.64 -7.72
CA CYS A 183 -23.01 16.34 -7.40
C CYS A 183 -21.79 15.41 -7.56
N ASN A 184 -20.65 16.00 -7.86
CA ASN A 184 -19.38 15.26 -7.89
C ASN A 184 -18.89 15.02 -6.46
N ARG A 185 -18.43 13.80 -6.20
CA ARG A 185 -17.85 13.35 -4.92
C ARG A 185 -16.35 13.41 -4.87
N THR A 186 -15.69 13.43 -6.02
CA THR A 186 -14.23 13.45 -6.18
C THR A 186 -13.87 14.03 -7.54
N LYS A 187 -12.58 14.20 -7.81
CA LYS A 187 -12.04 14.57 -9.12
C LYS A 187 -10.94 13.58 -9.53
N ILE A 188 -11.05 13.03 -10.73
CA ILE A 188 -10.11 12.02 -11.26
C ILE A 188 -9.10 12.69 -12.17
N PHE A 189 -7.82 12.40 -11.97
CA PHE A 189 -6.73 12.80 -12.84
C PHE A 189 -5.87 11.59 -13.23
N TYR A 190 -5.14 11.72 -14.33
CA TYR A 190 -4.32 10.64 -14.88
C TYR A 190 -2.84 11.04 -14.93
N CYS A 191 -1.99 10.09 -14.60
CA CYS A 191 -0.56 10.22 -14.84
C CYS A 191 -0.25 10.24 -16.34
N ASP A 192 0.87 10.83 -16.70
CA ASP A 192 1.37 10.75 -18.06
C ASP A 192 1.77 9.30 -18.39
N PRO A 193 1.65 8.88 -19.66
CA PRO A 193 2.11 7.57 -20.09
C PRO A 193 3.60 7.38 -19.76
N SER A 194 3.96 6.20 -19.27
CA SER A 194 5.35 5.85 -18.92
C SER A 194 6.05 6.76 -17.88
N ALA A 195 5.28 7.44 -17.04
CA ALA A 195 5.77 8.30 -15.96
C ALA A 195 5.54 7.69 -14.55
N PRO A 196 6.16 6.56 -14.19
CA PRO A 196 5.92 5.87 -12.91
C PRO A 196 6.25 6.75 -11.69
N TYR A 197 7.21 7.68 -11.82
CA TYR A 197 7.59 8.59 -10.75
C TYR A 197 6.43 9.49 -10.26
N GLN A 198 5.40 9.72 -11.09
CA GLN A 198 4.22 10.51 -10.73
C GLN A 198 3.33 9.79 -9.70
N LYS A 199 3.44 8.45 -9.57
CA LYS A 199 2.77 7.62 -8.57
C LYS A 199 3.74 6.88 -7.63
N GLY A 200 4.95 7.36 -7.48
CA GLY A 200 6.00 6.71 -6.67
C GLY A 200 5.59 6.44 -5.22
N ALA A 201 4.64 7.20 -4.67
CA ALA A 201 4.21 7.02 -3.28
C ALA A 201 3.54 5.66 -3.02
N CYS A 202 2.80 5.08 -3.99
CA CYS A 202 2.16 3.78 -3.83
C CYS A 202 3.10 2.58 -4.06
N GLU A 203 4.25 2.79 -4.74
CA GLU A 203 5.17 1.69 -5.11
C GLU A 203 5.72 0.93 -3.91
N VAL A 204 6.01 1.64 -2.81
CA VAL A 204 6.50 1.01 -1.55
C VAL A 204 5.49 0.02 -0.99
N ASN A 205 4.20 0.38 -0.99
CA ASN A 205 3.15 -0.50 -0.51
C ASN A 205 2.92 -1.67 -1.48
N HIS A 206 3.01 -1.42 -2.79
CA HIS A 206 2.96 -2.50 -3.79
C HIS A 206 4.12 -3.48 -3.64
N GLU A 207 5.32 -3.01 -3.29
CA GLU A 207 6.44 -3.91 -2.95
C GLU A 207 6.09 -4.83 -1.77
N LEU A 208 5.44 -4.30 -0.72
CA LEU A 208 5.02 -5.11 0.42
C LEU A 208 3.90 -6.09 0.07
N ILE A 209 2.91 -5.67 -0.75
CA ILE A 209 1.92 -6.58 -1.32
C ILE A 209 2.62 -7.71 -2.08
N ARG A 210 3.64 -7.40 -2.89
CA ARG A 210 4.37 -8.39 -3.69
C ARG A 210 5.27 -9.33 -2.89
N ARG A 211 5.61 -8.99 -1.65
CA ARG A 211 6.26 -9.93 -0.71
C ARG A 211 5.31 -11.00 -0.19
N ILE A 212 4.03 -10.66 -0.05
CA ILE A 212 2.97 -11.57 0.42
C ILE A 212 2.34 -12.30 -0.76
N LEU A 213 2.05 -11.59 -1.83
CA LEU A 213 1.47 -12.08 -3.10
C LEU A 213 2.45 -11.85 -4.26
N PRO A 214 3.40 -12.75 -4.51
CA PRO A 214 4.39 -12.65 -5.59
C PRO A 214 3.74 -12.47 -6.96
N LYS A 215 4.47 -11.92 -7.93
CA LYS A 215 4.01 -11.80 -9.32
C LYS A 215 3.67 -13.18 -9.89
N GLY A 216 2.52 -13.29 -10.54
CA GLY A 216 2.04 -14.55 -11.12
C GLY A 216 1.26 -15.44 -10.16
N SER A 217 1.14 -15.07 -8.87
CA SER A 217 0.23 -15.75 -7.95
C SER A 217 -1.22 -15.58 -8.43
N SER A 218 -2.03 -16.64 -8.32
CA SER A 218 -3.48 -16.51 -8.48
C SER A 218 -4.09 -15.87 -7.23
N PHE A 219 -5.09 -15.02 -7.43
CA PHE A 219 -5.90 -14.45 -6.36
C PHE A 219 -7.28 -15.09 -6.28
N ASP A 220 -7.55 -16.11 -7.10
CA ASP A 220 -8.89 -16.69 -7.30
C ASP A 220 -9.44 -17.34 -6.03
N GLU A 221 -8.56 -17.95 -5.22
CA GLU A 221 -8.91 -18.57 -3.94
C GLU A 221 -8.95 -17.59 -2.74
N LEU A 222 -8.58 -16.34 -2.98
CA LEU A 222 -8.57 -15.32 -1.93
C LEU A 222 -9.95 -14.70 -1.74
N THR A 223 -10.22 -14.31 -0.50
CA THR A 223 -11.42 -13.56 -0.10
C THR A 223 -11.04 -12.12 0.23
N GLN A 224 -12.05 -11.22 0.31
CA GLN A 224 -11.81 -9.85 0.76
C GLN A 224 -11.27 -9.83 2.20
N GLN A 225 -11.63 -10.79 3.04
CA GLN A 225 -11.08 -10.91 4.40
C GLN A 225 -9.58 -11.20 4.40
N ASP A 226 -9.09 -12.07 3.50
CA ASP A 226 -7.66 -12.35 3.33
C ASP A 226 -6.92 -11.07 2.89
N ILE A 227 -7.51 -10.28 2.00
CA ILE A 227 -6.93 -9.00 1.54
C ILE A 227 -6.92 -7.98 2.67
N THR A 228 -8.00 -7.87 3.44
CA THR A 228 -8.07 -6.98 4.60
C THR A 228 -7.02 -7.35 5.65
N LEU A 229 -6.86 -8.65 5.95
CA LEU A 229 -5.81 -9.14 6.83
C LEU A 229 -4.42 -8.71 6.35
N MET A 230 -4.12 -8.94 5.07
CA MET A 230 -2.86 -8.52 4.46
C MET A 230 -2.61 -7.02 4.62
N MET A 231 -3.62 -6.20 4.33
CA MET A 231 -3.50 -4.74 4.42
C MET A 231 -3.34 -4.26 5.86
N ASN A 232 -3.96 -4.91 6.85
CA ASN A 232 -3.76 -4.61 8.26
C ASN A 232 -2.31 -4.81 8.69
N HIS A 233 -1.65 -5.89 8.25
CA HIS A 233 -0.22 -6.11 8.48
C HIS A 233 0.65 -5.05 7.80
N ILE A 234 0.36 -4.70 6.54
CA ILE A 234 1.08 -3.68 5.78
C ILE A 234 0.90 -2.29 6.40
N ASN A 235 -0.31 -1.92 6.79
CA ASN A 235 -0.63 -0.62 7.36
C ASN A 235 -0.14 -0.45 8.80
N SER A 236 0.11 -1.52 9.53
CA SER A 236 0.69 -1.50 10.88
C SER A 236 2.23 -1.47 10.86
N TYR A 237 2.85 -1.69 9.70
CA TYR A 237 4.30 -1.71 9.55
C TYR A 237 4.88 -0.29 9.52
N LYS A 238 5.77 0.04 10.47
CA LYS A 238 6.35 1.38 10.66
C LYS A 238 7.18 1.85 9.46
N ARG A 239 7.16 3.16 9.19
CA ARG A 239 7.84 3.80 8.06
C ARG A 239 8.79 4.91 8.52
N LYS A 240 10.04 4.90 8.06
CA LYS A 240 10.99 6.02 8.32
C LYS A 240 10.43 7.37 7.85
N LYS A 241 9.80 7.41 6.67
CA LYS A 241 9.22 8.64 6.10
C LYS A 241 8.04 9.21 6.90
N LEU A 242 7.44 8.43 7.81
CA LEU A 242 6.38 8.84 8.72
C LEU A 242 6.92 9.07 10.15
N ASN A 243 8.18 9.42 10.29
CA ASN A 243 8.84 9.58 11.59
C ASN A 243 8.70 8.32 12.46
N ASN A 244 8.91 7.15 11.86
CA ASN A 244 8.80 5.83 12.48
C ASN A 244 7.39 5.45 13.00
N ARG A 245 6.36 6.15 12.55
CA ARG A 245 4.97 5.74 12.75
C ARG A 245 4.53 4.76 11.66
N SER A 246 3.49 4.01 11.95
CA SER A 246 2.81 3.19 10.94
C SER A 246 1.82 4.05 10.13
N PRO A 247 1.44 3.61 8.91
CA PRO A 247 0.33 4.22 8.18
C PRO A 247 -0.98 4.26 8.97
N TYR A 248 -1.28 3.21 9.74
CA TYR A 248 -2.46 3.16 10.62
C TYR A 248 -2.43 4.27 11.67
N GLU A 249 -1.32 4.41 12.42
CA GLU A 249 -1.15 5.45 13.44
C GLU A 249 -1.23 6.85 12.83
N THR A 250 -0.61 7.06 11.66
CA THR A 250 -0.60 8.36 10.99
C THR A 250 -1.98 8.74 10.48
N PHE A 251 -2.71 7.79 9.87
CA PHE A 251 -4.07 8.04 9.39
C PHE A 251 -5.04 8.27 10.56
N SER A 252 -4.92 7.49 11.65
CA SER A 252 -5.70 7.67 12.87
C SER A 252 -5.53 9.07 13.46
N PHE A 253 -4.31 9.60 13.44
CA PHE A 253 -4.02 10.95 13.91
C PHE A 253 -4.73 12.04 13.09
N TYR A 254 -4.80 11.90 11.75
CA TYR A 254 -5.44 12.89 10.88
C TYR A 254 -6.97 12.77 10.83
N TYR A 255 -7.51 11.56 10.82
CA TYR A 255 -8.91 11.29 10.50
C TYR A 255 -9.69 10.54 11.57
N GLY A 256 -9.01 10.07 12.61
CA GLY A 256 -9.60 9.33 13.72
C GLY A 256 -9.73 7.82 13.46
N GLU A 257 -9.78 7.05 14.55
CA GLU A 257 -9.94 5.58 14.50
C GLU A 257 -11.31 5.13 13.98
N ASP A 258 -12.31 5.96 14.15
CA ASP A 258 -13.68 5.63 13.73
C ASP A 258 -13.78 5.48 12.21
N VAL A 259 -13.06 6.34 11.47
CA VAL A 259 -12.94 6.22 10.01
C VAL A 259 -12.23 4.92 9.63
N LEU A 260 -11.13 4.56 10.32
CA LEU A 260 -10.41 3.31 10.09
C LEU A 260 -11.30 2.07 10.33
N LYS A 261 -12.09 2.06 11.39
CA LYS A 261 -13.04 0.97 11.68
C LYS A 261 -14.09 0.83 10.57
N ARG A 262 -14.63 1.95 10.08
CA ARG A 262 -15.57 1.96 8.95
C ARG A 262 -14.95 1.45 7.66
N LEU A 263 -13.66 1.69 7.46
CA LEU A 263 -12.86 1.16 6.34
C LEU A 263 -12.41 -0.30 6.54
N GLY A 264 -12.79 -0.94 7.65
CA GLY A 264 -12.42 -2.32 7.99
C GLY A 264 -10.95 -2.49 8.39
N CYS A 265 -10.27 -1.40 8.76
CA CYS A 265 -8.87 -1.43 9.18
C CYS A 265 -8.75 -1.72 10.68
N SER A 266 -7.80 -2.59 11.03
CA SER A 266 -7.44 -2.92 12.41
C SER A 266 -5.93 -2.92 12.60
N PRO A 267 -5.40 -2.47 13.75
CA PRO A 267 -3.97 -2.49 14.00
C PRO A 267 -3.49 -3.91 14.29
N VAL A 268 -2.26 -4.19 13.93
CA VAL A 268 -1.54 -5.43 14.24
C VAL A 268 -0.33 -5.08 15.10
N ALA A 269 -0.17 -5.76 16.23
CA ALA A 269 0.97 -5.57 17.12
C ALA A 269 2.29 -5.89 16.37
N ALA A 270 3.35 -5.15 16.70
CA ALA A 270 4.61 -5.20 15.94
C ALA A 270 5.22 -6.60 15.86
N GLU A 271 5.15 -7.36 16.94
CA GLU A 271 5.63 -8.75 17.05
C GLU A 271 4.85 -9.74 16.17
N ASN A 272 3.61 -9.42 15.82
CA ASN A 272 2.72 -10.27 15.04
C ASN A 272 2.75 -9.95 13.54
N ILE A 273 3.50 -8.92 13.10
CA ILE A 273 3.54 -8.52 11.69
C ILE A 273 4.24 -9.57 10.84
N ILE A 274 3.52 -10.08 9.85
CA ILE A 274 4.02 -11.04 8.85
C ILE A 274 3.91 -10.42 7.46
N LEU A 275 5.04 -10.32 6.75
CA LEU A 275 5.12 -9.76 5.39
C LEU A 275 5.68 -10.82 4.42
N LYS A 276 5.16 -12.04 4.50
CA LYS A 276 5.54 -13.20 3.67
C LYS A 276 4.30 -13.99 3.24
N PRO A 277 4.39 -14.83 2.19
CA PRO A 277 3.26 -15.61 1.67
C PRO A 277 2.57 -16.50 2.71
N LYS A 278 3.27 -16.91 3.77
CA LYS A 278 2.67 -17.73 4.84
C LYS A 278 1.50 -17.05 5.55
N LEU A 279 1.38 -15.72 5.47
CA LEU A 279 0.27 -14.98 6.08
C LEU A 279 -1.09 -15.44 5.53
N LEU A 280 -1.17 -15.72 4.22
CA LEU A 280 -2.40 -16.08 3.51
C LEU A 280 -2.49 -17.57 3.14
N LYS A 281 -1.53 -18.38 3.58
CA LYS A 281 -1.63 -19.83 3.40
C LYS A 281 -2.58 -20.39 4.43
N LYS A 282 -3.66 -20.98 3.94
CA LYS A 282 -4.57 -21.83 4.72
C LYS A 282 -4.00 -23.22 4.85
#